data_f2eb1c85a5247265489c002ac79dcfad
#
_entry.id   f2eb1c85a5247265489c002ac79dcfad
#
_cell.length_a   1.000
_cell.length_b   1.000
_cell.length_c   1.000
_cell.angle_alpha   90.00
_cell.angle_beta   90.00
_cell.angle_gamma   90.00
#
_symmetry.space_group_name_H-M   'P 1'
#
loop_
_entity.id
_entity.type
_entity.pdbx_description
1 polymer ?
#
loop_
_entity_poly.entity_id
_entity_poly.type
_entity_poly.pdbx_seq_one_letter_code
_entity_poly.pdbx_strand_id
1 'polypeptide(L)'
;MRSALRMGFAVFIMTSPSAFAAGAKAPLQVVVSREQQSLVVYDGDTVVATSRVSTGKAGHATPTGIFSILEKRRRHESNIYSNAPMPFMQRLTWSGIALHGSNHVPDYPASHGCVRLPSKFAARLFKMTSHGMHVIVSDRQVAPVEVADEMLFQPSRPPPQGPALSDIPLRPAIGGLNRSAVEVAMTDKRPAPIASAEEKAPIRILITRRGTQENVRDLQALLNTLGYDAGVPDGVNGPTTAAAIETFQGEEGRPVDGKITPELIDAVFRKAGRSAPLNGVLRVRRQFQPVFEAEIAIAEPESPLGTHLLQFQNLDARTGEGKWFGISLENRLSKATKKRLGITAEGGPDLTSTLEWTLDRITVPEDVRERISGLLSNGSSLSITDNEFGLETGKGTDFITITRETRE
;
A
#
# COMPACT_ATOMS: atom_id res chain seq x y z
N MET A 1 -25.56 54.30 -56.54
CA MET A 1 -25.88 52.98 -56.07
C MET A 1 -24.66 52.07 -56.20
N ARG A 2 -23.90 51.87 -55.13
CA ARG A 2 -22.71 50.98 -55.11
C ARG A 2 -22.92 49.98 -54.02
N SER A 3 -23.17 48.72 -54.42
CA SER A 3 -23.32 47.55 -53.51
C SER A 3 -21.97 47.03 -53.11
N ALA A 4 -21.67 47.00 -51.81
CA ALA A 4 -20.43 46.42 -51.23
C ALA A 4 -20.72 45.00 -50.75
N LEU A 5 -20.10 44.04 -51.44
CA LEU A 5 -20.08 42.62 -51.10
C LEU A 5 -19.12 42.35 -49.96
N ARG A 6 -19.61 42.00 -48.76
CA ARG A 6 -18.81 41.58 -47.63
C ARG A 6 -18.57 40.07 -47.71
N MET A 7 -17.32 39.69 -47.96
CA MET A 7 -16.82 38.33 -47.97
C MET A 7 -16.45 37.94 -46.54
N GLY A 8 -17.27 37.08 -45.92
CA GLY A 8 -16.99 36.55 -44.58
C GLY A 8 -16.04 35.37 -44.66
N PHE A 9 -14.87 35.50 -44.01
CA PHE A 9 -13.88 34.45 -43.88
C PHE A 9 -14.27 33.56 -42.67
N ALA A 10 -14.77 32.35 -42.92
CA ALA A 10 -15.04 31.35 -41.90
C ALA A 10 -13.72 30.64 -41.55
N VAL A 11 -13.19 30.90 -40.37
CA VAL A 11 -12.04 30.14 -39.80
C VAL A 11 -12.58 28.83 -39.28
N PHE A 12 -12.28 27.73 -39.97
CA PHE A 12 -12.56 26.35 -39.53
C PHE A 12 -11.48 25.93 -38.56
N ILE A 13 -11.76 25.98 -37.26
CA ILE A 13 -10.89 25.42 -36.22
C ILE A 13 -11.04 23.91 -36.27
N MET A 14 -10.10 23.24 -36.90
CA MET A 14 -9.97 21.75 -36.79
C MET A 14 -9.46 21.40 -35.39
N THR A 15 -10.37 21.04 -34.52
CA THR A 15 -10.02 20.35 -33.28
C THR A 15 -9.64 18.90 -33.62
N SER A 16 -8.36 18.60 -33.66
CA SER A 16 -7.89 17.22 -33.75
C SER A 16 -8.37 16.46 -32.51
N PRO A 17 -9.05 15.31 -32.64
CA PRO A 17 -9.33 14.47 -31.50
C PRO A 17 -7.99 13.91 -31.01
N SER A 18 -7.57 14.30 -29.81
CA SER A 18 -6.50 13.63 -29.10
C SER A 18 -6.91 12.17 -28.93
N ALA A 19 -6.27 11.27 -29.67
CA ALA A 19 -6.41 9.85 -29.49
C ALA A 19 -5.88 9.54 -28.07
N PHE A 20 -6.77 9.40 -27.10
CA PHE A 20 -6.47 8.78 -25.85
C PHE A 20 -5.94 7.37 -26.17
N ALA A 21 -4.64 7.16 -26.04
CA ALA A 21 -4.07 5.84 -25.99
C ALA A 21 -4.91 5.05 -24.96
N ALA A 22 -5.40 3.88 -25.35
CA ALA A 22 -6.11 2.96 -24.46
C ALA A 22 -5.11 2.45 -23.42
N GLY A 23 -4.76 3.33 -22.45
CA GLY A 23 -3.91 3.05 -21.31
C GLY A 23 -4.60 2.05 -20.41
N ALA A 24 -3.82 1.29 -19.68
CA ALA A 24 -4.28 0.41 -18.62
C ALA A 24 -5.32 1.16 -17.76
N LYS A 25 -6.47 0.49 -17.52
CA LYS A 25 -7.61 1.05 -16.79
C LYS A 25 -7.12 1.68 -15.48
N ALA A 26 -7.45 2.94 -15.25
CA ALA A 26 -7.04 3.66 -14.05
C ALA A 26 -7.35 2.85 -12.79
N PRO A 27 -6.45 2.80 -11.79
CA PRO A 27 -6.65 2.04 -10.57
C PRO A 27 -7.69 2.75 -9.70
N LEU A 28 -8.94 2.30 -9.79
CA LEU A 28 -10.04 2.87 -9.01
C LEU A 28 -9.92 2.49 -7.52
N GLN A 29 -10.52 3.31 -6.66
CA GLN A 29 -10.74 3.02 -5.23
C GLN A 29 -12.23 2.90 -4.96
N VAL A 30 -12.61 1.91 -4.16
CA VAL A 30 -14.01 1.71 -3.73
C VAL A 30 -14.10 2.07 -2.25
N VAL A 31 -14.95 3.01 -1.90
CA VAL A 31 -15.17 3.46 -0.53
C VAL A 31 -16.59 3.14 -0.11
N VAL A 32 -16.75 2.43 1.01
CA VAL A 32 -18.04 2.06 1.60
C VAL A 32 -18.18 2.79 2.94
N SER A 33 -19.24 3.58 3.10
CA SER A 33 -19.64 4.19 4.38
C SER A 33 -20.73 3.36 5.05
N ARG A 34 -20.46 2.91 6.29
CA ARG A 34 -21.42 2.16 7.10
C ARG A 34 -22.53 3.02 7.67
N GLU A 35 -22.23 4.27 8.03
CA GLU A 35 -23.23 5.21 8.57
C GLU A 35 -24.18 5.69 7.47
N GLN A 36 -23.64 6.01 6.29
CA GLN A 36 -24.46 6.50 5.17
C GLN A 36 -25.06 5.38 4.31
N GLN A 37 -24.72 4.11 4.57
CA GLN A 37 -25.12 2.96 3.76
C GLN A 37 -24.90 3.22 2.26
N SER A 38 -23.71 3.74 1.94
CA SER A 38 -23.33 4.19 0.59
C SER A 38 -22.03 3.56 0.13
N LEU A 39 -21.86 3.45 -1.19
CA LEU A 39 -20.61 3.08 -1.85
C LEU A 39 -20.30 4.11 -2.90
N VAL A 40 -19.07 4.60 -2.91
CA VAL A 40 -18.54 5.52 -3.92
C VAL A 40 -17.29 4.91 -4.55
N VAL A 41 -17.19 5.02 -5.86
CA VAL A 41 -16.01 4.62 -6.64
C VAL A 41 -15.28 5.87 -7.09
N TYR A 42 -14.00 5.94 -6.82
CA TYR A 42 -13.13 7.07 -7.16
C TYR A 42 -12.09 6.69 -8.22
N ASP A 43 -11.77 7.66 -9.07
CA ASP A 43 -10.58 7.73 -9.92
C ASP A 43 -9.78 8.95 -9.47
N GLY A 44 -8.68 8.73 -8.75
CA GLY A 44 -8.07 9.81 -7.97
C GLY A 44 -9.04 10.35 -6.93
N ASP A 45 -9.31 11.64 -6.97
CA ASP A 45 -10.32 12.35 -6.18
C ASP A 45 -11.70 12.46 -6.86
N THR A 46 -11.79 11.99 -8.10
CA THR A 46 -13.00 12.14 -8.92
C THR A 46 -13.97 10.99 -8.70
N VAL A 47 -15.24 11.32 -8.42
CA VAL A 47 -16.31 10.33 -8.27
C VAL A 47 -16.74 9.81 -9.65
N VAL A 48 -16.60 8.49 -9.88
CA VAL A 48 -17.00 7.85 -11.16
C VAL A 48 -18.27 7.00 -11.06
N ALA A 49 -18.64 6.58 -9.85
CA ALA A 49 -19.89 5.87 -9.62
C ALA A 49 -20.30 5.93 -8.14
N THR A 50 -21.61 5.91 -7.88
CA THR A 50 -22.18 5.85 -6.54
C THR A 50 -23.31 4.84 -6.46
N SER A 51 -23.55 4.27 -5.29
CA SER A 51 -24.67 3.38 -5.03
C SER A 51 -25.03 3.39 -3.55
N ARG A 52 -26.31 3.12 -3.24
CA ARG A 52 -26.68 2.67 -1.90
C ARG A 52 -26.17 1.25 -1.67
N VAL A 53 -25.95 0.91 -0.40
CA VAL A 53 -25.59 -0.44 0.04
C VAL A 53 -26.41 -0.85 1.26
N SER A 54 -26.31 -2.12 1.67
CA SER A 54 -26.73 -2.54 3.00
C SER A 54 -25.63 -3.40 3.61
N THR A 55 -25.00 -2.89 4.67
CA THR A 55 -23.89 -3.51 5.37
C THR A 55 -24.36 -4.49 6.46
N GLY A 56 -23.45 -5.03 7.26
CA GLY A 56 -23.71 -5.97 8.34
C GLY A 56 -24.48 -5.33 9.49
N LYS A 57 -25.52 -6.03 9.98
CA LYS A 57 -26.33 -5.64 11.14
C LYS A 57 -25.56 -5.76 12.46
N ALA A 58 -26.12 -5.28 13.55
CA ALA A 58 -25.59 -5.45 14.90
C ALA A 58 -25.29 -6.94 15.20
N GLY A 59 -24.17 -7.24 15.82
CA GLY A 59 -23.66 -8.60 16.04
C GLY A 59 -22.99 -9.26 14.82
N HIS A 60 -23.15 -8.68 13.62
CA HIS A 60 -22.55 -9.14 12.37
C HIS A 60 -22.05 -7.93 11.53
N ALA A 61 -21.48 -6.95 12.19
CA ALA A 61 -21.04 -5.71 11.52
C ALA A 61 -20.01 -5.99 10.43
N THR A 62 -20.13 -5.29 9.30
CA THR A 62 -19.05 -5.27 8.29
C THR A 62 -17.82 -4.65 8.94
N PRO A 63 -16.64 -5.32 8.93
CA PRO A 63 -15.43 -4.75 9.51
C PRO A 63 -15.01 -3.49 8.75
N THR A 64 -14.50 -2.49 9.50
CA THR A 64 -13.89 -1.29 8.91
C THR A 64 -12.40 -1.51 8.66
N GLY A 65 -11.87 -0.90 7.61
CA GLY A 65 -10.46 -1.05 7.26
C GLY A 65 -10.17 -0.90 5.77
N ILE A 66 -8.97 -1.31 5.42
CA ILE A 66 -8.43 -1.33 4.05
C ILE A 66 -8.37 -2.78 3.60
N PHE A 67 -9.08 -3.09 2.54
CA PHE A 67 -9.18 -4.41 1.95
C PHE A 67 -8.74 -4.38 0.49
N SER A 68 -8.49 -5.57 -0.07
CA SER A 68 -8.33 -5.77 -1.50
C SER A 68 -9.33 -6.81 -2.00
N ILE A 69 -9.70 -6.73 -3.28
CA ILE A 69 -10.54 -7.76 -3.90
C ILE A 69 -9.70 -9.02 -4.09
N LEU A 70 -9.97 -10.04 -3.30
CA LEU A 70 -9.23 -11.31 -3.28
C LEU A 70 -9.72 -12.32 -4.32
N GLU A 71 -11.00 -12.26 -4.65
CA GLU A 71 -11.64 -13.20 -5.56
C GLU A 71 -12.87 -12.55 -6.20
N LYS A 72 -13.14 -12.90 -7.46
CA LYS A 72 -14.32 -12.41 -8.18
C LYS A 72 -15.07 -13.58 -8.82
N ARG A 73 -16.37 -13.73 -8.52
CA ARG A 73 -17.24 -14.76 -9.11
C ARG A 73 -18.55 -14.15 -9.59
N ARG A 74 -18.91 -14.39 -10.85
CA ARG A 74 -20.22 -13.94 -11.39
C ARG A 74 -21.40 -14.62 -10.71
N ARG A 75 -21.25 -15.91 -10.39
CA ARG A 75 -22.22 -16.73 -9.64
C ARG A 75 -21.49 -17.31 -8.45
N HIS A 76 -22.03 -17.10 -7.28
CA HIS A 76 -21.53 -17.64 -6.02
C HIS A 76 -22.73 -17.84 -5.08
N GLU A 77 -22.67 -18.87 -4.27
CA GLU A 77 -23.59 -19.14 -3.20
C GLU A 77 -22.82 -19.18 -1.89
N SER A 78 -23.41 -18.63 -0.83
CA SER A 78 -22.76 -18.59 0.47
C SER A 78 -22.61 -20.01 1.03
N ASN A 79 -21.38 -20.41 1.31
CA ASN A 79 -21.09 -21.66 2.02
C ASN A 79 -21.29 -21.55 3.54
N ILE A 80 -21.60 -20.34 4.05
CA ILE A 80 -21.80 -20.06 5.49
C ILE A 80 -23.29 -19.90 5.81
N TYR A 81 -24.11 -19.35 4.90
CA TYR A 81 -25.49 -18.97 5.13
C TYR A 81 -26.43 -19.61 4.09
N SER A 82 -26.87 -20.89 4.34
CA SER A 82 -27.96 -21.56 3.64
C SER A 82 -27.94 -21.42 2.10
N ASN A 83 -26.77 -21.45 1.49
CA ASN A 83 -26.58 -21.27 0.04
C ASN A 83 -27.21 -20.00 -0.55
N ALA A 84 -27.30 -18.93 0.25
CA ALA A 84 -27.85 -17.66 -0.21
C ALA A 84 -27.10 -17.17 -1.46
N PRO A 85 -27.81 -16.75 -2.53
CA PRO A 85 -27.18 -16.33 -3.76
C PRO A 85 -26.43 -15.00 -3.59
N MET A 86 -25.20 -14.96 -4.08
CA MET A 86 -24.30 -13.81 -4.04
C MET A 86 -23.81 -13.47 -5.47
N PRO A 87 -24.69 -12.99 -6.37
CA PRO A 87 -24.29 -12.69 -7.75
C PRO A 87 -23.26 -11.56 -7.77
N PHE A 88 -22.32 -11.66 -8.70
CA PHE A 88 -21.21 -10.70 -8.87
C PHE A 88 -20.38 -10.50 -7.61
N MET A 89 -20.12 -11.59 -6.87
CA MET A 89 -19.35 -11.61 -5.64
C MET A 89 -17.92 -11.12 -5.87
N GLN A 90 -17.46 -10.25 -4.98
CA GLN A 90 -16.10 -9.75 -4.87
C GLN A 90 -15.67 -9.90 -3.41
N ARG A 91 -14.82 -10.88 -3.15
CA ARG A 91 -14.37 -11.27 -1.81
C ARG A 91 -13.36 -10.27 -1.26
N LEU A 92 -13.52 -9.86 -0.01
CA LEU A 92 -12.63 -8.95 0.70
C LEU A 92 -11.80 -9.66 1.79
N THR A 93 -12.34 -10.72 2.40
CA THR A 93 -11.66 -11.51 3.44
C THR A 93 -11.88 -12.99 3.21
N TRP A 94 -10.96 -13.83 3.64
CA TRP A 94 -11.15 -15.29 3.61
C TRP A 94 -12.15 -15.76 4.66
N SER A 95 -12.39 -14.97 5.72
CA SER A 95 -13.45 -15.17 6.70
C SER A 95 -14.86 -14.99 6.14
N GLY A 96 -15.02 -14.51 4.88
CA GLY A 96 -16.29 -14.54 4.14
C GLY A 96 -16.93 -13.18 3.85
N ILE A 97 -16.30 -12.07 4.17
CA ILE A 97 -16.79 -10.74 3.81
C ILE A 97 -16.62 -10.48 2.31
N ALA A 98 -17.68 -10.00 1.67
CA ALA A 98 -17.67 -9.70 0.23
C ALA A 98 -18.65 -8.56 -0.14
N LEU A 99 -18.41 -7.93 -1.29
CA LEU A 99 -19.39 -7.14 -2.02
C LEU A 99 -20.16 -8.07 -2.95
N HIS A 100 -21.50 -7.97 -2.99
CA HIS A 100 -22.29 -8.80 -3.92
C HIS A 100 -23.65 -8.17 -4.25
N GLY A 101 -24.24 -8.59 -5.34
CA GLY A 101 -25.59 -8.20 -5.72
C GLY A 101 -26.65 -8.83 -4.80
N SER A 102 -27.73 -8.08 -4.54
CA SER A 102 -28.89 -8.53 -3.79
C SER A 102 -30.16 -7.88 -4.32
N ASN A 103 -31.26 -8.58 -4.26
CA ASN A 103 -32.59 -8.04 -4.55
C ASN A 103 -33.17 -7.26 -3.35
N HIS A 104 -32.59 -7.44 -2.15
CA HIS A 104 -32.99 -6.74 -0.94
C HIS A 104 -31.81 -5.94 -0.40
N VAL A 105 -31.85 -4.62 -0.62
CA VAL A 105 -30.85 -3.64 -0.22
C VAL A 105 -31.57 -2.48 0.47
N PRO A 106 -31.94 -2.65 1.77
CA PRO A 106 -32.52 -1.56 2.54
C PRO A 106 -31.48 -0.45 2.79
N ASP A 107 -31.93 0.69 3.30
CA ASP A 107 -31.14 1.84 3.69
C ASP A 107 -30.52 1.74 5.08
N TYR A 108 -30.59 0.56 5.70
CA TYR A 108 -30.03 0.22 7.00
C TYR A 108 -29.19 -1.07 6.94
N PRO A 109 -28.31 -1.31 7.94
CA PRO A 109 -27.54 -2.55 8.03
C PRO A 109 -28.45 -3.78 8.22
N ALA A 110 -28.42 -4.73 7.28
CA ALA A 110 -29.29 -5.91 7.30
C ALA A 110 -28.59 -7.23 6.94
N SER A 111 -27.31 -7.20 6.58
CA SER A 111 -26.55 -8.40 6.21
C SER A 111 -25.90 -9.08 7.44
N HIS A 112 -25.21 -10.20 7.20
CA HIS A 112 -24.36 -10.87 8.18
C HIS A 112 -22.86 -10.57 7.92
N GLY A 113 -22.54 -9.32 7.57
CA GLY A 113 -21.18 -8.83 7.37
C GLY A 113 -20.86 -8.43 5.93
N CYS A 114 -21.43 -9.06 4.92
CA CYS A 114 -21.24 -8.68 3.53
C CYS A 114 -21.88 -7.31 3.20
N VAL A 115 -21.40 -6.68 2.14
CA VAL A 115 -21.97 -5.44 1.59
C VAL A 115 -22.88 -5.79 0.43
N ARG A 116 -24.19 -5.65 0.63
CA ARG A 116 -25.21 -5.87 -0.41
C ARG A 116 -25.33 -4.67 -1.32
N LEU A 117 -25.41 -4.91 -2.62
CA LEU A 117 -25.53 -3.91 -3.68
C LEU A 117 -26.76 -4.18 -4.52
N PRO A 118 -27.44 -3.15 -5.07
CA PRO A 118 -28.43 -3.35 -6.11
C PRO A 118 -27.85 -4.18 -7.26
N SER A 119 -28.57 -5.20 -7.74
CA SER A 119 -28.04 -6.21 -8.68
C SER A 119 -27.48 -5.58 -9.97
N LYS A 120 -28.10 -4.51 -10.49
CA LYS A 120 -27.61 -3.77 -11.68
C LYS A 120 -26.28 -3.08 -11.39
N PHE A 121 -26.14 -2.48 -10.21
CA PHE A 121 -24.90 -1.81 -9.81
C PHE A 121 -23.78 -2.83 -9.52
N ALA A 122 -24.08 -3.93 -8.85
CA ALA A 122 -23.13 -5.02 -8.61
C ALA A 122 -22.52 -5.54 -9.92
N ALA A 123 -23.35 -5.73 -10.96
CA ALA A 123 -22.89 -6.12 -12.29
C ALA A 123 -21.99 -5.08 -12.95
N ARG A 124 -22.30 -3.78 -12.78
CA ARG A 124 -21.48 -2.66 -13.26
C ARG A 124 -20.15 -2.61 -12.50
N LEU A 125 -20.19 -2.61 -11.16
CA LEU A 125 -19.00 -2.59 -10.31
C LEU A 125 -18.06 -3.76 -10.62
N PHE A 126 -18.63 -4.96 -10.81
CA PHE A 126 -17.86 -6.15 -11.18
C PHE A 126 -17.07 -5.97 -12.49
N LYS A 127 -17.57 -5.20 -13.45
CA LYS A 127 -16.85 -4.87 -14.69
C LYS A 127 -15.81 -3.77 -14.51
N MET A 128 -16.03 -2.86 -13.57
CA MET A 128 -15.15 -1.72 -13.29
C MET A 128 -13.92 -2.12 -12.48
N THR A 129 -14.06 -3.11 -11.62
CA THR A 129 -13.02 -3.55 -10.69
C THR A 129 -12.18 -4.69 -11.23
N SER A 130 -11.02 -4.90 -10.64
CA SER A 130 -10.11 -6.01 -10.90
C SER A 130 -9.63 -6.62 -9.57
N HIS A 131 -9.01 -7.79 -9.66
CA HIS A 131 -8.34 -8.46 -8.54
C HIS A 131 -7.23 -7.56 -7.97
N GLY A 132 -7.07 -7.52 -6.64
CA GLY A 132 -6.10 -6.66 -5.96
C GLY A 132 -6.47 -5.17 -5.88
N MET A 133 -7.66 -4.77 -6.36
CA MET A 133 -8.14 -3.39 -6.24
C MET A 133 -8.59 -3.11 -4.81
N HIS A 134 -8.27 -1.89 -4.30
CA HIS A 134 -8.61 -1.53 -2.93
C HIS A 134 -10.09 -1.25 -2.72
N VAL A 135 -10.58 -1.74 -1.59
CA VAL A 135 -11.90 -1.46 -1.04
C VAL A 135 -11.73 -0.99 0.40
N ILE A 136 -12.13 0.24 0.66
CA ILE A 136 -12.07 0.88 1.95
C ILE A 136 -13.46 0.82 2.58
N VAL A 137 -13.56 0.33 3.79
CA VAL A 137 -14.79 0.33 4.58
C VAL A 137 -14.56 1.21 5.81
N SER A 138 -15.37 2.25 5.96
CA SER A 138 -15.29 3.21 7.06
C SER A 138 -16.66 3.40 7.72
N ASP A 139 -16.67 3.90 8.95
CA ASP A 139 -17.92 4.32 9.57
C ASP A 139 -18.46 5.56 8.86
N ARG A 140 -17.69 6.64 8.81
CA ARG A 140 -18.04 7.88 8.11
C ARG A 140 -17.69 7.83 6.64
N GLN A 141 -18.30 8.73 5.87
CA GLN A 141 -17.88 8.95 4.48
C GLN A 141 -16.48 9.58 4.48
N VAL A 142 -15.57 8.95 3.74
CA VAL A 142 -14.24 9.47 3.45
C VAL A 142 -14.05 9.56 1.94
N ALA A 143 -13.18 10.45 1.51
CA ALA A 143 -12.84 10.63 0.11
C ALA A 143 -11.31 10.73 -0.05
N PRO A 144 -10.74 10.25 -1.15
CA PRO A 144 -9.34 10.46 -1.45
C PRO A 144 -9.07 11.93 -1.73
N VAL A 145 -7.95 12.43 -1.25
CA VAL A 145 -7.42 13.78 -1.53
C VAL A 145 -6.04 13.66 -2.13
N GLU A 146 -5.67 14.58 -3.01
CA GLU A 146 -4.30 14.64 -3.54
C GLU A 146 -3.34 15.04 -2.40
N VAL A 147 -2.23 14.29 -2.27
CA VAL A 147 -1.21 14.48 -1.23
C VAL A 147 0.14 14.65 -1.91
N ALA A 148 0.84 15.75 -1.58
CA ALA A 148 2.20 16.00 -2.00
C ALA A 148 3.08 16.12 -0.75
N ASP A 149 4.05 15.22 -0.60
CA ASP A 149 4.93 15.15 0.56
C ASP A 149 6.28 14.55 0.14
N GLU A 150 7.38 15.01 0.75
CA GLU A 150 8.73 14.55 0.44
C GLU A 150 8.98 13.10 0.86
N MET A 151 8.25 12.58 1.83
CA MET A 151 8.31 11.17 2.22
C MET A 151 7.75 10.26 1.12
N LEU A 152 6.83 10.73 0.30
CA LEU A 152 6.19 9.93 -0.74
C LEU A 152 7.16 9.61 -1.89
N PHE A 153 7.02 8.40 -2.42
CA PHE A 153 7.89 7.89 -3.47
C PHE A 153 7.47 8.42 -4.85
N GLN A 154 8.46 8.72 -5.68
CA GLN A 154 8.26 9.00 -7.10
C GLN A 154 9.06 7.99 -7.92
N PRO A 155 8.60 7.59 -9.10
CA PRO A 155 9.36 6.69 -9.96
C PRO A 155 10.74 7.23 -10.28
N SER A 156 11.72 6.34 -10.43
CA SER A 156 13.04 6.73 -10.93
C SER A 156 12.89 7.40 -12.28
N ARG A 157 13.41 8.62 -12.42
CA ARG A 157 13.35 9.34 -13.69
C ARG A 157 14.13 8.54 -14.75
N PRO A 158 13.54 8.25 -15.92
CA PRO A 158 14.28 7.59 -16.99
C PRO A 158 15.52 8.46 -17.32
N PRO A 159 16.67 7.84 -17.62
CA PRO A 159 17.84 8.61 -18.01
C PRO A 159 17.48 9.49 -19.20
N PRO A 160 17.98 10.74 -19.25
CA PRO A 160 17.70 11.63 -20.36
C PRO A 160 18.10 10.91 -21.64
N GLN A 161 17.15 10.78 -22.55
CA GLN A 161 17.45 10.24 -23.88
C GLN A 161 18.36 11.29 -24.54
N GLY A 162 19.67 11.04 -24.52
CA GLY A 162 20.62 11.82 -25.28
C GLY A 162 20.21 11.79 -26.75
N PRO A 163 20.59 12.82 -27.54
CA PRO A 163 20.30 12.81 -28.97
C PRO A 163 20.72 11.46 -29.55
N ALA A 164 19.83 10.82 -30.31
CA ALA A 164 20.13 9.56 -30.95
C ALA A 164 21.41 9.78 -31.80
N LEU A 165 22.40 8.91 -31.65
CA LEU A 165 23.68 8.99 -32.37
C LEU A 165 23.53 8.98 -33.91
N SER A 166 22.29 8.88 -34.42
CA SER A 166 21.94 8.96 -35.85
C SER A 166 22.04 10.36 -36.45
N ASP A 167 22.14 11.41 -35.64
CA ASP A 167 22.22 12.81 -36.13
C ASP A 167 23.66 13.36 -36.20
N ILE A 168 24.68 12.53 -35.99
CA ILE A 168 26.05 12.90 -36.28
C ILE A 168 26.24 12.81 -37.80
N PRO A 169 26.40 13.95 -38.54
CA PRO A 169 26.64 13.87 -39.97
C PRO A 169 27.96 13.11 -40.21
N LEU A 170 27.88 12.00 -40.88
CA LEU A 170 29.08 11.28 -41.36
C LEU A 170 29.84 12.19 -42.29
N ARG A 171 30.93 12.80 -41.80
CA ARG A 171 31.86 13.52 -42.64
C ARG A 171 32.48 12.53 -43.63
N PRO A 172 32.39 12.72 -44.94
CA PRO A 172 33.04 11.84 -45.89
C PRO A 172 34.56 11.94 -45.67
N ALA A 173 35.17 10.79 -45.38
CA ALA A 173 36.63 10.68 -45.33
C ALA A 173 37.16 10.75 -46.74
N ILE A 174 37.81 11.87 -47.09
CA ILE A 174 38.59 11.96 -48.36
C ILE A 174 39.95 11.33 -48.10
N GLY A 175 40.22 10.26 -48.78
CA GLY A 175 41.51 9.81 -49.33
C GLY A 175 42.57 9.34 -48.33
N GLY A 176 42.93 8.03 -48.47
CA GLY A 176 44.17 7.48 -47.94
C GLY A 176 44.08 5.97 -47.75
N LEU A 177 44.60 5.24 -48.75
CA LEU A 177 44.81 3.77 -48.68
C LEU A 177 45.78 3.46 -47.53
N ASN A 178 45.28 2.77 -46.49
CA ASN A 178 46.06 1.79 -45.75
C ASN A 178 45.12 0.73 -45.14
N ARG A 179 45.32 -0.51 -45.55
CA ARG A 179 44.71 -1.68 -45.02
C ARG A 179 45.22 -1.93 -43.60
N SER A 180 44.43 -1.63 -42.60
CA SER A 180 44.53 -2.21 -41.27
C SER A 180 43.11 -2.52 -40.86
N ALA A 181 42.85 -3.83 -40.60
CA ALA A 181 41.55 -4.29 -40.16
C ALA A 181 41.15 -3.57 -38.89
N VAL A 182 40.12 -2.72 -38.97
CA VAL A 182 39.44 -2.19 -37.83
C VAL A 182 38.44 -3.26 -37.39
N GLU A 183 38.80 -3.98 -36.34
CA GLU A 183 37.90 -4.86 -35.62
C GLU A 183 36.78 -3.96 -35.03
N VAL A 184 35.64 -3.94 -35.71
CA VAL A 184 34.43 -3.31 -35.22
C VAL A 184 33.98 -4.16 -34.05
N ALA A 185 34.30 -3.75 -32.83
CA ALA A 185 33.65 -4.26 -31.63
C ALA A 185 32.13 -4.01 -31.77
N MET A 186 31.42 -5.01 -32.26
CA MET A 186 29.96 -5.06 -32.12
C MET A 186 29.67 -5.15 -30.62
N THR A 187 29.49 -4.03 -30.00
CA THR A 187 28.80 -3.98 -28.69
C THR A 187 27.41 -4.50 -28.94
N ASP A 188 27.23 -5.75 -28.56
CA ASP A 188 25.92 -6.43 -28.50
C ASP A 188 25.02 -5.66 -27.54
N LYS A 189 24.46 -4.54 -27.99
CA LYS A 189 23.34 -3.89 -27.31
C LYS A 189 22.12 -4.78 -27.49
N ARG A 190 22.06 -5.88 -26.74
CA ARG A 190 20.78 -6.52 -26.50
C ARG A 190 19.83 -5.44 -26.02
N PRO A 191 18.67 -5.24 -26.68
CA PRO A 191 17.64 -4.36 -26.11
C PRO A 191 17.38 -4.88 -24.70
N ALA A 192 17.36 -3.96 -23.73
CA ALA A 192 17.03 -4.31 -22.36
C ALA A 192 15.76 -5.18 -22.37
N PRO A 193 15.73 -6.29 -21.64
CA PRO A 193 14.58 -7.19 -21.66
C PRO A 193 13.34 -6.36 -21.34
N ILE A 194 12.32 -6.43 -22.19
CA ILE A 194 11.03 -5.79 -21.95
C ILE A 194 10.54 -6.42 -20.67
N ALA A 195 10.46 -5.61 -19.57
CA ALA A 195 9.98 -6.06 -18.27
C ALA A 195 8.68 -6.84 -18.46
N SER A 196 8.58 -8.02 -17.86
CA SER A 196 7.40 -8.87 -17.96
C SER A 196 6.18 -8.11 -17.41
N ALA A 197 4.96 -8.50 -17.81
CA ALA A 197 3.74 -7.89 -17.26
C ALA A 197 3.67 -8.03 -15.73
N GLU A 198 4.33 -9.05 -15.16
CA GLU A 198 4.45 -9.26 -13.71
C GLU A 198 5.38 -8.23 -13.06
N GLU A 199 6.48 -7.86 -13.70
CA GLU A 199 7.40 -6.83 -13.22
C GLU A 199 6.79 -5.42 -13.27
N LYS A 200 5.77 -5.20 -14.10
CA LYS A 200 5.01 -3.94 -14.20
C LYS A 200 3.79 -3.89 -13.31
N ALA A 201 3.45 -4.99 -12.62
CA ALA A 201 2.32 -5.00 -11.69
C ALA A 201 2.57 -4.04 -10.50
N PRO A 202 1.52 -3.32 -10.05
CA PRO A 202 1.65 -2.36 -8.97
C PRO A 202 2.11 -3.04 -7.66
N ILE A 203 3.01 -2.36 -6.96
CA ILE A 203 3.46 -2.80 -5.63
C ILE A 203 2.50 -2.33 -4.55
N ARG A 204 2.51 -3.07 -3.44
CA ARG A 204 1.82 -2.75 -2.18
C ARG A 204 2.88 -2.51 -1.12
N ILE A 205 2.86 -1.34 -0.51
CA ILE A 205 3.78 -0.95 0.55
C ILE A 205 2.96 -0.87 1.83
N LEU A 206 3.46 -1.46 2.90
CA LEU A 206 2.89 -1.36 4.24
C LEU A 206 3.96 -0.85 5.19
N ILE A 207 3.65 0.24 5.89
CA ILE A 207 4.45 0.77 6.99
C ILE A 207 3.71 0.49 8.30
N THR A 208 4.40 -0.16 9.22
CA THR A 208 3.94 -0.43 10.58
C THR A 208 5.04 -0.12 11.59
N ARG A 209 4.65 0.00 12.85
CA ARG A 209 5.63 -0.10 13.94
C ARG A 209 6.27 -1.49 13.94
N ARG A 210 7.51 -1.56 14.40
CA ARG A 210 8.14 -2.82 14.71
C ARG A 210 7.44 -3.44 15.92
N GLY A 211 6.94 -4.65 15.77
CA GLY A 211 6.17 -5.31 16.81
C GLY A 211 7.03 -5.83 17.97
N THR A 212 6.44 -5.95 19.16
CA THR A 212 7.11 -6.55 20.32
C THR A 212 7.63 -7.95 20.02
N GLN A 213 6.86 -8.75 19.27
CA GLN A 213 7.27 -10.11 18.91
C GLN A 213 8.51 -10.14 18.01
N GLU A 214 8.65 -9.20 17.08
CA GLU A 214 9.83 -9.07 16.23
C GLU A 214 11.06 -8.69 17.06
N ASN A 215 10.91 -7.72 17.97
CA ASN A 215 11.98 -7.30 18.88
C ASN A 215 12.45 -8.46 19.80
N VAL A 216 11.51 -9.23 20.34
CA VAL A 216 11.84 -10.39 21.18
C VAL A 216 12.54 -11.47 20.36
N ARG A 217 12.10 -11.74 19.14
CA ARG A 217 12.73 -12.74 18.26
C ARG A 217 14.18 -12.40 17.95
N ASP A 218 14.45 -11.14 17.62
CA ASP A 218 15.80 -10.69 17.30
C ASP A 218 16.68 -10.71 18.55
N LEU A 219 16.12 -10.29 19.69
CA LEU A 219 16.81 -10.37 20.98
C LEU A 219 17.20 -11.82 21.32
N GLN A 220 16.27 -12.78 21.18
CA GLN A 220 16.56 -14.22 21.38
C GLN A 220 17.67 -14.70 20.45
N ALA A 221 17.61 -14.36 19.16
CA ALA A 221 18.61 -14.76 18.17
C ALA A 221 20.00 -14.20 18.52
N LEU A 222 20.09 -12.94 18.97
CA LEU A 222 21.34 -12.31 19.36
C LEU A 222 21.88 -12.85 20.67
N LEU A 223 21.03 -13.06 21.69
CA LEU A 223 21.44 -13.70 22.95
C LEU A 223 22.03 -15.07 22.68
N ASN A 224 21.39 -15.90 21.84
CA ASN A 224 21.93 -17.19 21.42
C ASN A 224 23.31 -17.07 20.73
N THR A 225 23.47 -16.08 19.86
CA THR A 225 24.73 -15.80 19.16
C THR A 225 25.85 -15.40 20.16
N LEU A 226 25.48 -14.68 21.22
CA LEU A 226 26.40 -14.26 22.29
C LEU A 226 26.69 -15.35 23.33
N GLY A 227 26.06 -16.53 23.21
CA GLY A 227 26.27 -17.68 24.09
C GLY A 227 25.26 -17.79 25.24
N TYR A 228 24.24 -16.95 25.31
CA TYR A 228 23.14 -17.05 26.26
C TYR A 228 22.00 -17.90 25.65
N ASP A 229 21.58 -18.95 26.36
CA ASP A 229 20.48 -19.81 25.87
C ASP A 229 19.12 -19.11 26.05
N ALA A 230 18.67 -18.42 25.03
CA ALA A 230 17.36 -17.75 25.00
C ALA A 230 16.25 -18.64 24.43
N GLY A 231 16.54 -19.90 24.11
CA GLY A 231 15.61 -20.82 23.46
C GLY A 231 15.46 -20.58 21.95
N VAL A 232 14.40 -21.12 21.37
CA VAL A 232 14.08 -20.92 19.95
C VAL A 232 13.65 -19.46 19.74
N PRO A 233 14.18 -18.75 18.72
CA PRO A 233 13.74 -17.39 18.39
C PRO A 233 12.31 -17.36 17.82
N ASP A 234 11.32 -17.46 18.68
CA ASP A 234 9.89 -17.47 18.35
C ASP A 234 9.18 -16.12 18.58
N GLY A 235 9.88 -15.20 19.26
CA GLY A 235 9.35 -13.89 19.61
C GLY A 235 8.46 -13.89 20.86
N VAL A 236 8.49 -14.96 21.65
CA VAL A 236 7.77 -15.06 22.93
C VAL A 236 8.74 -14.92 24.10
N ASN A 237 8.49 -13.96 24.98
CA ASN A 237 9.29 -13.81 26.20
C ASN A 237 8.88 -14.87 27.24
N GLY A 238 9.37 -16.09 27.04
CA GLY A 238 9.16 -17.21 27.93
C GLY A 238 10.21 -17.29 29.07
N PRO A 239 10.08 -18.27 30.01
CA PRO A 239 11.02 -18.44 31.12
C PRO A 239 12.49 -18.59 30.67
N THR A 240 12.76 -19.33 29.60
CA THR A 240 14.09 -19.51 29.03
C THR A 240 14.69 -18.19 28.55
N THR A 241 13.90 -17.40 27.81
CA THR A 241 14.31 -16.07 27.34
C THR A 241 14.57 -15.13 28.53
N ALA A 242 13.70 -15.13 29.55
CA ALA A 242 13.88 -14.31 30.75
C ALA A 242 15.16 -14.67 31.49
N ALA A 243 15.45 -15.96 31.68
CA ALA A 243 16.70 -16.44 32.33
C ALA A 243 17.94 -16.00 31.54
N ALA A 244 17.93 -16.09 30.21
CA ALA A 244 19.02 -15.62 29.36
C ALA A 244 19.24 -14.11 29.51
N ILE A 245 18.15 -13.32 29.57
CA ILE A 245 18.21 -11.87 29.84
C ILE A 245 18.81 -11.59 31.22
N GLU A 246 18.37 -12.27 32.27
CA GLU A 246 18.88 -12.10 33.62
C GLU A 246 20.38 -12.40 33.70
N THR A 247 20.84 -13.47 33.01
CA THR A 247 22.28 -13.82 32.93
C THR A 247 23.04 -12.68 32.24
N PHE A 248 22.56 -12.22 31.09
CA PHE A 248 23.16 -11.09 30.37
C PHE A 248 23.21 -9.82 31.25
N GLN A 249 22.11 -9.49 31.95
CA GLN A 249 22.02 -8.31 32.81
C GLN A 249 23.04 -8.38 33.94
N GLY A 250 23.19 -9.56 34.56
CA GLY A 250 24.17 -9.77 35.63
C GLY A 250 25.61 -9.57 35.16
N GLU A 251 25.99 -10.11 34.00
CA GLU A 251 27.33 -9.96 33.43
C GLU A 251 27.64 -8.51 33.00
N GLU A 252 26.62 -7.77 32.54
CA GLU A 252 26.75 -6.37 32.14
C GLU A 252 26.59 -5.37 33.31
N GLY A 253 26.46 -5.86 34.57
CA GLY A 253 26.29 -5.02 35.74
C GLY A 253 25.00 -4.20 35.76
N ARG A 254 23.93 -4.73 35.13
CA ARG A 254 22.60 -4.11 35.02
C ARG A 254 21.66 -4.67 36.09
N PRO A 255 20.54 -3.99 36.38
CA PRO A 255 19.51 -4.58 37.22
C PRO A 255 19.01 -5.91 36.64
N VAL A 256 19.08 -6.98 37.42
CA VAL A 256 18.71 -8.35 37.05
C VAL A 256 17.22 -8.53 37.30
N ASP A 257 16.37 -8.21 36.29
CA ASP A 257 14.90 -8.26 36.40
C ASP A 257 14.22 -8.99 35.25
N GLY A 258 15.00 -9.52 34.28
CA GLY A 258 14.50 -10.27 33.12
C GLY A 258 13.58 -9.48 32.18
N LYS A 259 13.47 -8.13 32.36
CA LYS A 259 12.58 -7.31 31.54
C LYS A 259 13.25 -6.87 30.26
N ILE A 260 12.45 -6.87 29.20
CA ILE A 260 12.84 -6.34 27.89
C ILE A 260 12.52 -4.83 27.88
N THR A 261 13.59 -4.03 27.91
CA THR A 261 13.49 -2.56 27.76
C THR A 261 14.29 -2.12 26.54
N PRO A 262 14.04 -0.90 26.01
CA PRO A 262 14.85 -0.36 24.93
C PRO A 262 16.34 -0.36 25.24
N GLU A 263 16.73 -0.02 26.47
CA GLU A 263 18.12 0.03 26.92
C GLU A 263 18.76 -1.37 26.98
N LEU A 264 17.97 -2.42 27.28
CA LEU A 264 18.43 -3.79 27.20
C LEU A 264 18.68 -4.21 25.74
N ILE A 265 17.71 -3.93 24.85
CA ILE A 265 17.84 -4.20 23.42
C ILE A 265 19.11 -3.55 22.88
N ASP A 266 19.30 -2.26 23.11
CA ASP A 266 20.50 -1.53 22.70
C ASP A 266 21.80 -2.14 23.23
N ALA A 267 21.80 -2.64 24.46
CA ALA A 267 22.97 -3.24 25.06
C ALA A 267 23.31 -4.59 24.40
N VAL A 268 22.31 -5.44 24.16
CA VAL A 268 22.54 -6.75 23.52
C VAL A 268 23.01 -6.56 22.08
N PHE A 269 22.38 -5.65 21.31
CA PHE A 269 22.79 -5.33 19.95
C PHE A 269 24.23 -4.80 19.91
N ARG A 270 24.56 -3.86 20.79
CA ARG A 270 25.91 -3.28 20.89
C ARG A 270 26.94 -4.35 21.25
N LYS A 271 26.67 -5.26 22.21
CA LYS A 271 27.56 -6.37 22.55
C LYS A 271 27.76 -7.33 21.37
N ALA A 272 26.73 -7.50 20.53
CA ALA A 272 26.83 -8.29 19.31
C ALA A 272 27.51 -7.53 18.14
N GLY A 273 28.02 -6.32 18.36
CA GLY A 273 28.64 -5.50 17.32
C GLY A 273 27.64 -4.98 16.27
N ARG A 274 26.37 -4.84 16.62
CA ARG A 274 25.28 -4.38 15.75
C ARG A 274 24.62 -3.12 16.30
N SER A 275 24.03 -2.33 15.43
CA SER A 275 23.09 -1.29 15.83
C SER A 275 21.75 -1.89 16.18
N ALA A 276 21.05 -1.31 17.17
CA ALA A 276 19.67 -1.68 17.45
C ALA A 276 18.79 -1.43 16.22
N PRO A 277 17.79 -2.30 15.99
CA PRO A 277 16.88 -2.13 14.84
C PRO A 277 16.08 -0.85 14.97
N LEU A 278 15.73 -0.25 13.84
CA LEU A 278 14.83 0.88 13.80
C LEU A 278 13.42 0.47 14.27
N ASN A 279 12.65 1.43 14.75
CA ASN A 279 11.36 1.19 15.42
C ASN A 279 10.16 1.02 14.47
N GLY A 280 10.40 1.07 13.16
CA GLY A 280 9.41 0.84 12.13
C GLY A 280 9.85 -0.22 11.11
N VAL A 281 8.89 -0.81 10.42
CA VAL A 281 9.10 -1.79 9.36
C VAL A 281 8.30 -1.39 8.13
N LEU A 282 8.98 -1.39 6.98
CA LEU A 282 8.40 -1.21 5.67
C LEU A 282 8.41 -2.55 4.94
N ARG A 283 7.24 -3.00 4.48
CA ARG A 283 7.07 -4.26 3.74
C ARG A 283 6.56 -3.97 2.35
N VAL A 284 7.15 -4.60 1.35
CA VAL A 284 6.74 -4.47 -0.05
C VAL A 284 6.27 -5.82 -0.57
N ARG A 285 5.10 -5.81 -1.21
CA ARG A 285 4.51 -6.96 -1.90
C ARG A 285 4.19 -6.62 -3.36
N ARG A 286 4.17 -7.64 -4.19
CA ARG A 286 3.69 -7.58 -5.57
C ARG A 286 2.89 -8.84 -5.86
N GLN A 287 1.67 -8.71 -6.39
CA GLN A 287 0.79 -9.85 -6.70
C GLN A 287 0.67 -10.84 -5.52
N PHE A 288 0.46 -10.30 -4.31
CA PHE A 288 0.31 -11.04 -3.04
C PHE A 288 1.59 -11.77 -2.56
N GLN A 289 2.72 -11.64 -3.25
CA GLN A 289 3.99 -12.22 -2.85
C GLN A 289 4.91 -11.16 -2.20
N PRO A 290 5.66 -11.51 -1.16
CA PRO A 290 6.65 -10.61 -0.59
C PRO A 290 7.76 -10.32 -1.61
N VAL A 291 8.18 -9.05 -1.70
CA VAL A 291 9.30 -8.60 -2.52
C VAL A 291 10.51 -8.31 -1.64
N PHE A 292 10.32 -7.51 -0.59
CA PHE A 292 11.32 -7.27 0.44
C PHE A 292 10.70 -6.59 1.67
N GLU A 293 11.48 -6.59 2.76
CA GLU A 293 11.22 -5.83 3.98
C GLU A 293 12.43 -4.97 4.29
N ALA A 294 12.22 -3.83 4.96
CA ALA A 294 13.26 -2.91 5.37
C ALA A 294 12.89 -2.25 6.70
N GLU A 295 13.91 -1.92 7.48
CA GLU A 295 13.76 -1.13 8.69
C GLU A 295 13.66 0.35 8.35
N ILE A 296 12.81 1.07 9.07
CA ILE A 296 12.60 2.50 8.93
C ILE A 296 12.54 3.16 10.30
N ALA A 297 12.80 4.47 10.37
CA ALA A 297 12.65 5.22 11.60
C ALA A 297 11.29 5.92 11.66
N ILE A 298 10.68 5.91 12.85
CA ILE A 298 9.43 6.62 13.17
C ILE A 298 9.74 7.54 14.35
N ALA A 299 9.70 8.85 14.12
CA ALA A 299 9.83 9.85 15.18
C ALA A 299 8.59 9.84 16.08
N GLU A 300 8.71 10.35 17.32
CA GLU A 300 7.63 10.41 18.30
C GLU A 300 6.88 9.08 18.44
N PRO A 301 7.58 8.01 18.87
CA PRO A 301 6.99 6.67 18.93
C PRO A 301 5.82 6.54 19.91
N GLU A 302 5.65 7.49 20.84
CA GLU A 302 4.52 7.59 21.78
C GLU A 302 3.23 8.08 21.12
N SER A 303 3.31 8.65 19.92
CA SER A 303 2.17 9.19 19.16
C SER A 303 1.66 8.19 18.14
N PRO A 304 0.33 7.99 17.96
CA PRO A 304 -0.19 7.02 17.00
C PRO A 304 0.17 7.39 15.55
N LEU A 305 0.35 6.38 14.70
CA LEU A 305 0.50 6.57 13.25
C LEU A 305 -0.86 6.85 12.59
N GLY A 306 -1.94 6.33 13.14
CA GLY A 306 -3.22 6.32 12.47
C GLY A 306 -3.39 5.13 11.52
N THR A 307 -4.37 5.21 10.64
CA THR A 307 -4.54 4.25 9.53
C THR A 307 -4.83 5.02 8.25
N HIS A 308 -3.92 4.93 7.31
CA HIS A 308 -3.94 5.68 6.06
C HIS A 308 -3.69 4.75 4.87
N LEU A 309 -4.36 5.05 3.76
CA LEU A 309 -4.09 4.44 2.45
C LEU A 309 -3.80 5.53 1.45
N LEU A 310 -2.65 5.46 0.80
CA LEU A 310 -2.32 6.30 -0.34
C LEU A 310 -2.19 5.44 -1.60
N GLN A 311 -2.69 5.93 -2.72
CA GLN A 311 -2.61 5.24 -4.01
C GLN A 311 -1.95 6.14 -5.04
N PHE A 312 -0.93 5.60 -5.72
CA PHE A 312 -0.20 6.28 -6.77
C PHE A 312 -0.92 6.17 -8.10
N GLN A 313 -1.17 7.29 -8.74
CA GLN A 313 -1.96 7.39 -9.99
C GLN A 313 -1.40 8.45 -10.94
N ASN A 314 -1.95 8.49 -12.15
CA ASN A 314 -1.66 9.51 -13.15
C ASN A 314 -0.18 9.60 -13.53
N LEU A 315 0.52 8.44 -13.56
CA LEU A 315 1.91 8.38 -13.99
C LEU A 315 2.04 8.82 -15.46
N ASP A 316 2.73 9.91 -15.70
CA ASP A 316 3.15 10.35 -17.04
C ASP A 316 4.44 9.59 -17.42
N ALA A 317 4.35 8.75 -18.44
CA ALA A 317 5.48 7.95 -18.93
C ALA A 317 6.64 8.79 -19.49
N ARG A 318 6.41 10.06 -19.82
CA ARG A 318 7.44 10.96 -20.36
C ARG A 318 8.23 11.67 -19.26
N THR A 319 7.52 12.19 -18.26
CA THR A 319 8.15 12.92 -17.13
C THR A 319 8.58 11.99 -16.02
N GLY A 320 7.95 10.80 -15.90
CA GLY A 320 8.12 9.89 -14.77
C GLY A 320 7.40 10.39 -13.51
N GLU A 321 6.56 11.41 -13.61
CA GLU A 321 5.85 11.99 -12.47
C GLU A 321 4.45 11.40 -12.35
N GLY A 322 3.98 11.24 -11.12
CA GLY A 322 2.63 10.81 -10.80
C GLY A 322 2.14 11.43 -9.51
N LYS A 323 0.91 11.15 -9.15
CA LYS A 323 0.24 11.75 -8.00
C LYS A 323 -0.17 10.69 -6.98
N TRP A 324 -0.11 11.06 -5.71
CA TRP A 324 -0.63 10.25 -4.62
C TRP A 324 -1.99 10.77 -4.16
N PHE A 325 -2.93 9.85 -3.95
CA PHE A 325 -4.26 10.15 -3.41
C PHE A 325 -4.43 9.39 -2.11
N GLY A 326 -4.61 10.14 -1.01
CA GLY A 326 -4.65 9.64 0.35
C GLY A 326 -6.06 9.60 0.94
N ILE A 327 -6.33 8.57 1.73
CA ILE A 327 -7.52 8.43 2.59
C ILE A 327 -7.05 8.12 4.00
N SER A 328 -7.57 8.85 4.99
CA SER A 328 -7.37 8.56 6.41
C SER A 328 -8.61 7.92 7.01
N LEU A 329 -8.42 6.90 7.83
CA LEU A 329 -9.49 6.19 8.54
C LEU A 329 -9.41 6.46 10.03
N GLU A 330 -10.55 6.34 10.71
CA GLU A 330 -10.57 6.35 12.17
C GLU A 330 -9.75 5.17 12.70
N ASN A 331 -8.74 5.47 13.53
CA ASN A 331 -7.91 4.48 14.19
C ASN A 331 -8.37 4.31 15.64
N ARG A 332 -9.14 3.28 15.93
CA ARG A 332 -9.66 2.98 17.27
C ARG A 332 -8.84 1.89 17.93
N LEU A 333 -7.67 2.27 18.45
CA LEU A 333 -6.83 1.36 19.20
C LEU A 333 -7.41 1.11 20.60
N SER A 334 -7.46 -0.15 21.02
CA SER A 334 -7.83 -0.51 22.38
C SER A 334 -6.78 0.00 23.38
N LYS A 335 -7.18 0.21 24.66
CA LYS A 335 -6.22 0.59 25.72
C LYS A 335 -5.08 -0.43 25.85
N ALA A 336 -5.38 -1.72 25.69
CA ALA A 336 -4.37 -2.77 25.72
C ALA A 336 -3.39 -2.66 24.55
N THR A 337 -3.87 -2.38 23.33
CA THR A 337 -3.04 -2.16 22.15
C THR A 337 -2.18 -0.91 22.30
N LYS A 338 -2.73 0.21 22.74
CA LYS A 338 -1.96 1.45 23.01
C LYS A 338 -0.84 1.17 24.02
N LYS A 339 -1.14 0.50 25.13
CA LYS A 339 -0.14 0.15 26.15
C LYS A 339 0.95 -0.75 25.58
N ARG A 340 0.60 -1.77 24.79
CA ARG A 340 1.54 -2.70 24.17
C ARG A 340 2.46 -1.99 23.17
N LEU A 341 1.94 -1.02 22.42
CA LEU A 341 2.68 -0.24 21.42
C LEU A 341 3.43 0.96 22.01
N GLY A 342 3.28 1.22 23.32
CA GLY A 342 3.88 2.40 23.96
C GLY A 342 3.24 3.72 23.57
N ILE A 343 2.00 3.70 23.04
CA ILE A 343 1.28 4.89 22.60
C ILE A 343 0.64 5.54 23.83
N THR A 344 1.12 6.73 24.20
CA THR A 344 0.62 7.52 25.33
C THR A 344 -0.04 8.81 24.88
N ALA A 345 0.32 9.33 23.72
CA ALA A 345 -0.30 10.51 23.13
C ALA A 345 -1.64 10.18 22.49
N GLU A 346 -2.58 11.12 22.52
CA GLU A 346 -3.82 11.04 21.76
C GLU A 346 -3.61 11.63 20.38
N GLY A 347 -4.13 10.94 19.33
CA GLY A 347 -4.11 11.47 17.97
C GLY A 347 -4.93 12.76 17.85
N GLY A 348 -4.52 13.66 16.96
CA GLY A 348 -5.20 14.92 16.72
C GLY A 348 -6.66 14.76 16.26
N PRO A 349 -7.49 15.80 16.38
CA PRO A 349 -8.91 15.74 16.07
C PRO A 349 -9.26 15.73 14.58
N ASP A 350 -8.33 16.11 13.69
CA ASP A 350 -8.54 16.20 12.24
C ASP A 350 -7.82 15.07 11.50
N LEU A 351 -8.58 14.26 10.77
CA LEU A 351 -8.06 13.11 10.00
C LEU A 351 -7.09 13.54 8.89
N THR A 352 -7.27 14.71 8.30
CA THR A 352 -6.42 15.21 7.20
C THR A 352 -5.06 15.67 7.72
N SER A 353 -5.04 16.44 8.80
CA SER A 353 -3.79 16.86 9.45
C SER A 353 -3.01 15.69 10.03
N THR A 354 -3.70 14.60 10.38
CA THR A 354 -3.06 13.37 10.90
C THR A 354 -2.22 12.66 9.84
N LEU A 355 -2.61 12.67 8.56
CA LEU A 355 -1.81 12.04 7.50
C LEU A 355 -0.49 12.78 7.26
N GLU A 356 -0.52 14.09 7.03
CA GLU A 356 0.67 14.91 6.83
C GLU A 356 1.63 14.78 8.02
N TRP A 357 1.11 14.96 9.24
CA TRP A 357 1.90 14.77 10.45
C TRP A 357 2.49 13.36 10.59
N THR A 358 1.79 12.33 10.11
CA THR A 358 2.31 10.95 10.12
C THR A 358 3.43 10.79 9.09
N LEU A 359 3.31 11.37 7.90
CA LEU A 359 4.35 11.33 6.88
C LEU A 359 5.63 12.03 7.34
N ASP A 360 5.53 13.19 7.96
CA ASP A 360 6.68 13.96 8.51
C ASP A 360 7.52 13.18 9.53
N ARG A 361 6.92 12.20 10.22
CA ARG A 361 7.60 11.40 11.23
C ARG A 361 8.29 10.15 10.68
N ILE A 362 8.10 9.81 9.42
CA ILE A 362 8.62 8.58 8.82
C ILE A 362 9.89 8.90 8.03
N THR A 363 10.99 8.26 8.40
CA THR A 363 12.25 8.34 7.66
C THR A 363 12.57 7.00 7.04
N VAL A 364 12.64 6.97 5.70
CA VAL A 364 12.98 5.78 4.91
C VAL A 364 14.43 5.93 4.44
N PRO A 365 15.32 4.92 4.66
CA PRO A 365 16.67 4.93 4.14
C PRO A 365 16.72 5.13 2.62
N GLU A 366 17.75 5.82 2.12
CA GLU A 366 17.83 6.23 0.71
C GLU A 366 17.88 5.02 -0.25
N ASP A 367 18.63 3.98 0.08
CA ASP A 367 18.68 2.74 -0.70
C ASP A 367 17.32 2.04 -0.81
N VAL A 368 16.53 2.08 0.26
CA VAL A 368 15.13 1.56 0.28
C VAL A 368 14.23 2.44 -0.58
N ARG A 369 14.40 3.77 -0.49
CA ARG A 369 13.67 4.74 -1.30
C ARG A 369 13.94 4.54 -2.79
N GLU A 370 15.20 4.43 -3.19
CA GLU A 370 15.60 4.16 -4.58
C GLU A 370 15.02 2.84 -5.09
N ARG A 371 15.07 1.80 -4.26
CA ARG A 371 14.51 0.48 -4.61
C ARG A 371 13.01 0.54 -4.85
N ILE A 372 12.25 1.25 -4.02
CA ILE A 372 10.81 1.46 -4.21
C ILE A 372 10.55 2.27 -5.47
N SER A 373 11.29 3.35 -5.69
CA SER A 373 11.17 4.21 -6.87
C SER A 373 11.34 3.44 -8.18
N GLY A 374 12.26 2.46 -8.21
CA GLY A 374 12.45 1.57 -9.36
C GLY A 374 11.31 0.55 -9.58
N LEU A 375 10.49 0.31 -8.57
CA LEU A 375 9.37 -0.64 -8.61
C LEU A 375 8.01 0.03 -8.77
N LEU A 376 7.94 1.36 -8.58
CA LEU A 376 6.69 2.10 -8.52
C LEU A 376 6.01 2.14 -9.90
N SER A 377 4.72 1.91 -9.91
CA SER A 377 3.90 1.93 -11.12
C SER A 377 2.49 2.42 -10.80
N ASN A 378 1.73 2.75 -11.83
CA ASN A 378 0.35 3.21 -11.69
C ASN A 378 -0.48 2.18 -10.92
N GLY A 379 -1.16 2.60 -9.87
CA GLY A 379 -1.91 1.73 -8.97
C GLY A 379 -1.12 1.15 -7.80
N SER A 380 0.17 1.47 -7.67
CA SER A 380 0.92 1.18 -6.45
C SER A 380 0.28 1.85 -5.24
N SER A 381 0.39 1.26 -4.06
CA SER A 381 -0.21 1.82 -2.85
C SER A 381 0.72 1.75 -1.64
N LEU A 382 0.53 2.71 -0.75
CA LEU A 382 1.18 2.79 0.55
C LEU A 382 0.10 2.80 1.63
N SER A 383 0.13 1.79 2.51
CA SER A 383 -0.67 1.73 3.73
C SER A 383 0.21 2.04 4.93
N ILE A 384 -0.25 2.89 5.84
CA ILE A 384 0.42 3.21 7.10
C ILE A 384 -0.55 2.89 8.22
N THR A 385 -0.12 2.14 9.25
CA THR A 385 -1.00 1.77 10.36
C THR A 385 -0.24 1.38 11.62
N ASP A 386 -0.85 1.63 12.78
CA ASP A 386 -0.41 1.10 14.07
C ASP A 386 -0.77 -0.37 14.26
N ASN A 387 -1.72 -0.89 13.50
CA ASN A 387 -2.16 -2.26 13.63
C ASN A 387 -1.08 -3.20 13.11
N GLU A 388 -0.80 -4.23 13.88
CA GLU A 388 0.11 -5.28 13.46
C GLU A 388 -0.46 -6.05 12.26
N PHE A 389 0.42 -6.83 11.65
CA PHE A 389 0.11 -7.74 10.57
C PHE A 389 -1.16 -8.55 10.88
N GLY A 390 -2.26 -8.23 10.22
CA GLY A 390 -3.55 -8.91 10.45
C GLY A 390 -3.48 -10.39 10.08
N LEU A 391 -4.21 -11.24 10.81
CA LEU A 391 -4.30 -12.69 10.58
C LEU A 391 -4.73 -13.06 9.15
N GLU A 392 -5.43 -12.17 8.46
CA GLU A 392 -5.87 -12.32 7.07
C GLU A 392 -4.75 -12.02 6.05
N THR A 393 -3.64 -11.42 6.47
CA THR A 393 -2.48 -11.14 5.60
C THR A 393 -1.61 -12.39 5.52
N GLY A 394 -1.72 -13.15 4.46
CA GLY A 394 -1.01 -14.41 4.28
C GLY A 394 -0.75 -14.73 2.81
N LYS A 395 -0.50 -16.01 2.50
CA LYS A 395 -0.33 -16.46 1.11
C LYS A 395 -1.63 -16.22 0.33
N GLY A 396 -1.52 -15.55 -0.81
CA GLY A 396 -2.66 -15.24 -1.68
C GLY A 396 -3.56 -14.11 -1.18
N THR A 397 -3.13 -13.34 -0.18
CA THR A 397 -3.80 -12.09 0.22
C THR A 397 -2.85 -10.91 0.13
N ASP A 398 -3.43 -9.73 -0.02
CA ASP A 398 -2.73 -8.46 0.11
C ASP A 398 -2.65 -8.02 1.58
N PHE A 399 -2.11 -6.85 1.86
CA PHE A 399 -2.18 -6.26 3.20
C PHE A 399 -3.62 -5.87 3.51
N ILE A 400 -4.21 -6.55 4.50
CA ILE A 400 -5.55 -6.24 5.01
C ILE A 400 -5.37 -5.56 6.36
N THR A 401 -5.83 -4.31 6.45
CA THR A 401 -5.77 -3.51 7.67
C THR A 401 -7.17 -3.33 8.22
N ILE A 402 -7.44 -3.86 9.41
CA ILE A 402 -8.72 -3.72 10.11
C ILE A 402 -8.57 -2.63 11.16
N THR A 403 -9.44 -1.60 11.12
CA THR A 403 -9.38 -0.44 12.03
C THR A 403 -10.25 -0.59 13.27
N ARG A 404 -11.15 -1.58 13.29
CA ARG A 404 -11.99 -1.93 14.45
C ARG A 404 -12.03 -3.43 14.60
N GLU A 405 -11.62 -3.92 15.76
CA GLU A 405 -11.83 -5.32 16.12
C GLU A 405 -13.33 -5.61 16.29
N THR A 406 -13.78 -6.73 15.71
CA THR A 406 -15.19 -7.16 15.71
C THR A 406 -15.66 -7.73 17.05
N ARG A 407 -14.90 -7.54 18.13
CA ARG A 407 -15.25 -8.00 19.49
C ARG A 407 -15.56 -6.83 20.39
N GLU A 408 -16.79 -6.37 20.33
CA GLU A 408 -17.60 -5.83 21.42
C GLU A 408 -19.05 -6.32 21.29
#